data_df23bcc6530c6544fe81555d9d89135b
#
_entry.id   df23bcc6530c6544fe81555d9d89135b
#
_cell.length_a   1.000
_cell.length_b   1.000
_cell.length_c   1.000
_cell.angle_alpha   90.00
_cell.angle_beta   90.00
_cell.angle_gamma   90.00
#
_symmetry.space_group_name_H-M   'P 1'
#
loop_
_entity.id
_entity.type
_entity.pdbx_description
1 polymer ?
#
loop_
_entity_poly.entity_id
_entity_poly.type
_entity_poly.pdbx_seq_one_letter_code
_entity_poly.pdbx_strand_id
1 'polypeptide(L)'
;MVLAGNEGIDLSVGGVATLGALVAGNVMSGSDVMIVPALFIALVVGAIIGSLNGIGVGIVKIPPLVMTLGMAVVVQGILVCLTNAITSGSAAPGLRWLVTRPWVFGLPGILFIWLVIAILATFLLRSTRFGLSIYAIGTNSFAAKLAGIRVSRVRILAYVLAGVCSALGGFLLLGYTGVVLIEVGDQYILPSVIAVVLGGTALSGGAGSYIGTVLGAIFLTQLQSVLITVKAAPQGRQVIFGLTLLFFMLIYGRQKRLRG
;
A
#
# COMPACT_ATOMS: atom_id res chain seq x y z
N MET A 1 1.96 8.21 0.78
CA MET A 1 3.09 8.42 -0.15
C MET A 1 2.79 9.52 -1.16
N VAL A 2 1.78 9.41 -2.03
CA VAL A 2 1.46 10.42 -3.05
C VAL A 2 1.25 11.83 -2.49
N LEU A 3 0.74 11.97 -1.27
CA LEU A 3 0.59 13.27 -0.61
C LEU A 3 1.90 14.03 -0.41
N ALA A 4 3.03 13.34 -0.30
CA ALA A 4 4.35 13.96 -0.14
C ALA A 4 4.95 14.55 -1.44
N GLY A 5 4.20 14.54 -2.53
CA GLY A 5 4.57 15.12 -3.81
C GLY A 5 5.08 14.11 -4.83
N ASN A 6 5.51 14.61 -6.00
CA ASN A 6 6.02 13.81 -7.13
C ASN A 6 7.12 12.81 -6.74
N GLU A 7 7.64 12.92 -5.56
CA GLU A 7 8.70 12.12 -4.99
C GLU A 7 8.18 10.99 -4.08
N GLY A 8 6.88 10.69 -4.08
CA GLY A 8 6.24 9.81 -3.09
C GLY A 8 5.62 8.52 -3.63
N ILE A 9 5.83 8.14 -4.88
CA ILE A 9 5.31 6.88 -5.41
C ILE A 9 6.24 5.74 -4.99
N ASP A 10 5.65 4.71 -4.38
CA ASP A 10 6.36 3.48 -3.96
C ASP A 10 5.80 2.29 -4.74
N LEU A 11 6.60 1.77 -5.67
CA LEU A 11 6.25 0.60 -6.49
C LEU A 11 6.70 -0.73 -5.85
N SER A 12 7.43 -0.68 -4.73
CA SER A 12 7.83 -1.89 -4.02
C SER A 12 6.72 -2.48 -3.15
N VAL A 13 5.59 -1.76 -2.98
CA VAL A 13 4.48 -2.15 -2.09
C VAL A 13 3.94 -3.56 -2.35
N GLY A 14 3.85 -3.99 -3.62
CA GLY A 14 3.39 -5.34 -3.99
C GLY A 14 4.35 -6.42 -3.52
N GLY A 15 5.64 -6.26 -3.82
CA GLY A 15 6.68 -7.19 -3.36
C GLY A 15 6.77 -7.24 -1.84
N VAL A 16 6.68 -6.08 -1.16
CA VAL A 16 6.69 -6.01 0.32
C VAL A 16 5.47 -6.71 0.91
N ALA A 17 4.29 -6.58 0.30
CA ALA A 17 3.10 -7.31 0.73
C ALA A 17 3.28 -8.83 0.57
N THR A 18 3.79 -9.28 -0.58
CA THR A 18 4.09 -10.70 -0.81
C THR A 18 5.12 -11.23 0.18
N LEU A 19 6.20 -10.49 0.43
CA LEU A 19 7.23 -10.89 1.40
C LEU A 19 6.67 -10.93 2.82
N GLY A 20 5.83 -9.97 3.20
CA GLY A 20 5.12 -9.98 4.48
C GLY A 20 4.23 -11.22 4.65
N ALA A 21 3.48 -11.58 3.60
CA ALA A 21 2.68 -12.80 3.58
C ALA A 21 3.53 -14.06 3.70
N LEU A 22 4.65 -14.14 2.96
CA LEU A 22 5.56 -15.29 2.98
C LEU A 22 6.18 -15.49 4.37
N VAL A 23 6.79 -14.44 4.92
CA VAL A 23 7.45 -14.53 6.22
C VAL A 23 6.43 -14.86 7.31
N ALA A 24 5.26 -14.22 7.30
CA ALA A 24 4.20 -14.54 8.24
C ALA A 24 3.70 -15.98 8.09
N GLY A 25 3.50 -16.46 6.87
CA GLY A 25 3.04 -17.83 6.61
C GLY A 25 4.02 -18.89 7.09
N ASN A 26 5.31 -18.66 6.86
CA ASN A 26 6.37 -19.58 7.32
C ASN A 26 6.50 -19.61 8.84
N VAL A 27 6.45 -18.44 9.51
CA VAL A 27 6.49 -18.35 10.97
C VAL A 27 5.25 -18.98 11.58
N MET A 28 4.08 -18.74 10.98
CA MET A 28 2.79 -19.21 11.50
C MET A 28 2.61 -20.72 11.30
N SER A 29 2.98 -21.23 10.12
CA SER A 29 2.90 -22.67 9.76
C SER A 29 1.62 -23.35 10.27
N GLY A 30 0.47 -22.65 10.17
CA GLY A 30 -0.83 -23.15 10.62
C GLY A 30 -1.10 -23.06 12.12
N SER A 31 -0.20 -22.55 12.95
CA SER A 31 -0.34 -22.49 14.41
C SER A 31 -0.92 -21.15 14.87
N ASP A 32 -2.03 -21.20 15.62
CA ASP A 32 -2.71 -20.00 16.15
C ASP A 32 -1.85 -19.22 17.15
N VAL A 33 -1.00 -19.90 17.93
CA VAL A 33 -0.08 -19.27 18.88
C VAL A 33 0.93 -18.35 18.17
N MET A 34 1.25 -18.66 16.93
CA MET A 34 2.23 -17.91 16.12
C MET A 34 1.61 -16.73 15.35
N ILE A 35 0.32 -16.44 15.47
CA ILE A 35 -0.33 -15.30 14.77
C ILE A 35 0.35 -13.97 15.14
N VAL A 36 0.51 -13.70 16.44
CA VAL A 36 1.09 -12.44 16.93
C VAL A 36 2.58 -12.33 16.60
N PRO A 37 3.43 -13.36 16.85
CA PRO A 37 4.82 -13.34 16.39
C PRO A 37 4.95 -13.16 14.87
N ALA A 38 4.14 -13.86 14.07
CA ALA A 38 4.15 -13.74 12.62
C ALA A 38 3.79 -12.34 12.13
N LEU A 39 2.76 -11.73 12.72
CA LEU A 39 2.39 -10.33 12.45
C LEU A 39 3.57 -9.40 12.77
N PHE A 40 4.15 -9.51 13.96
CA PHE A 40 5.26 -8.65 14.38
C PHE A 40 6.45 -8.73 13.42
N ILE A 41 6.86 -9.95 13.04
CA ILE A 41 7.98 -10.16 12.12
C ILE A 41 7.65 -9.59 10.73
N ALA A 42 6.44 -9.81 10.22
CA ALA A 42 6.01 -9.23 8.94
C ALA A 42 6.09 -7.69 8.96
N LEU A 43 5.61 -7.05 10.03
CA LEU A 43 5.66 -5.59 10.18
C LEU A 43 7.11 -5.08 10.28
N VAL A 44 7.99 -5.80 10.98
CA VAL A 44 9.43 -5.47 11.06
C VAL A 44 10.09 -5.55 9.68
N VAL A 45 9.82 -6.60 8.91
CA VAL A 45 10.32 -6.72 7.54
C VAL A 45 9.84 -5.56 6.66
N GLY A 46 8.54 -5.24 6.73
CA GLY A 46 7.99 -4.07 6.02
C GLY A 46 8.64 -2.76 6.44
N ALA A 47 8.89 -2.57 7.75
CA ALA A 47 9.57 -1.38 8.28
C ALA A 47 11.02 -1.27 7.81
N ILE A 48 11.76 -2.38 7.74
CA ILE A 48 13.15 -2.42 7.26
C ILE A 48 13.19 -1.99 5.79
N ILE A 49 12.38 -2.60 4.93
CA ILE A 49 12.35 -2.26 3.49
C ILE A 49 11.89 -0.81 3.30
N GLY A 50 10.86 -0.38 4.00
CA GLY A 50 10.41 1.01 3.99
C GLY A 50 11.49 1.98 4.47
N SER A 51 12.29 1.61 5.48
CA SER A 51 13.42 2.41 5.95
C SER A 51 14.50 2.54 4.89
N LEU A 52 14.86 1.45 4.19
CA LEU A 52 15.84 1.46 3.11
C LEU A 52 15.37 2.38 1.96
N ASN A 53 14.11 2.25 1.53
CA ASN A 53 13.52 3.17 0.55
C ASN A 53 13.56 4.61 1.03
N GLY A 54 13.15 4.84 2.28
CA GLY A 54 13.11 6.16 2.88
C GLY A 54 14.49 6.81 3.02
N ILE A 55 15.52 6.04 3.36
CA ILE A 55 16.93 6.50 3.42
C ILE A 55 17.41 6.83 2.00
N GLY A 56 17.19 5.94 1.03
CA GLY A 56 17.58 6.17 -0.37
C GLY A 56 16.98 7.46 -0.93
N VAL A 57 15.68 7.68 -0.71
CA VAL A 57 15.00 8.88 -1.21
C VAL A 57 15.26 10.11 -0.34
N GLY A 58 15.20 9.97 0.99
CA GLY A 58 15.25 11.10 1.92
C GLY A 58 16.64 11.63 2.20
N ILE A 59 17.68 10.78 2.20
CA ILE A 59 19.05 11.13 2.52
C ILE A 59 19.92 11.09 1.29
N VAL A 60 19.95 9.95 0.58
CA VAL A 60 20.80 9.77 -0.63
C VAL A 60 20.25 10.56 -1.82
N LYS A 61 18.96 10.94 -1.79
CA LYS A 61 18.25 11.71 -2.81
C LYS A 61 18.13 10.97 -4.16
N ILE A 62 18.06 9.66 -4.12
CA ILE A 62 17.72 8.85 -5.30
C ILE A 62 16.27 9.17 -5.70
N PRO A 63 15.96 9.37 -7.00
CA PRO A 63 14.57 9.56 -7.44
C PRO A 63 13.69 8.42 -6.95
N PRO A 64 12.51 8.71 -6.34
CA PRO A 64 11.66 7.70 -5.71
C PRO A 64 11.27 6.54 -6.60
N LEU A 65 10.93 6.83 -7.86
CA LEU A 65 10.57 5.81 -8.84
C LEU A 65 11.73 4.82 -9.06
N VAL A 66 12.96 5.33 -9.19
CA VAL A 66 14.16 4.49 -9.39
C VAL A 66 14.45 3.67 -8.14
N MET A 67 14.38 4.29 -6.95
CA MET A 67 14.63 3.61 -5.69
C MET A 67 13.63 2.47 -5.46
N THR A 68 12.34 2.74 -5.63
CA THR A 68 11.29 1.76 -5.32
C THR A 68 11.15 0.67 -6.38
N LEU A 69 11.42 0.98 -7.65
CA LEU A 69 11.55 -0.05 -8.69
C LEU A 69 12.75 -0.96 -8.44
N GLY A 70 13.92 -0.39 -8.12
CA GLY A 70 15.09 -1.18 -7.76
C GLY A 70 14.82 -2.08 -6.53
N MET A 71 14.15 -1.52 -5.51
CA MET A 71 13.76 -2.28 -4.31
C MET A 71 12.74 -3.38 -4.64
N ALA A 72 11.79 -3.14 -5.54
CA ALA A 72 10.85 -4.17 -5.98
C ALA A 72 11.57 -5.39 -6.57
N VAL A 73 12.59 -5.16 -7.41
CA VAL A 73 13.42 -6.23 -8.00
C VAL A 73 14.24 -6.96 -6.92
N VAL A 74 14.81 -6.21 -5.97
CA VAL A 74 15.55 -6.81 -4.83
C VAL A 74 14.63 -7.69 -4.00
N VAL A 75 13.43 -7.21 -3.65
CA VAL A 75 12.45 -7.97 -2.87
C VAL A 75 11.99 -9.21 -3.63
N GLN A 76 11.76 -9.10 -4.95
CA GLN A 76 11.43 -10.25 -5.79
C GLN A 76 12.56 -11.29 -5.80
N GLY A 77 13.82 -10.85 -5.90
CA GLY A 77 14.98 -11.75 -5.76
C GLY A 77 15.02 -12.46 -4.40
N ILE A 78 14.76 -11.73 -3.30
CA ILE A 78 14.67 -12.31 -1.95
C ILE A 78 13.54 -13.35 -1.88
N LEU A 79 12.37 -13.05 -2.44
CA LEU A 79 11.25 -14.00 -2.49
C LEU A 79 11.63 -15.30 -3.18
N VAL A 80 12.25 -15.23 -4.35
CA VAL A 80 12.70 -16.41 -5.11
C VAL A 80 13.75 -17.19 -4.30
N CYS A 81 14.73 -16.52 -3.69
CA CYS A 81 15.75 -17.16 -2.87
C CYS A 81 15.16 -17.87 -1.64
N LEU A 82 14.17 -17.27 -0.97
CA LEU A 82 13.57 -17.86 0.23
C LEU A 82 12.63 -19.05 -0.09
N THR A 83 12.04 -19.06 -1.27
CA THR A 83 11.03 -20.08 -1.64
C THR A 83 11.58 -21.16 -2.55
N ASN A 84 12.76 -20.97 -3.18
CA ASN A 84 13.21 -21.79 -4.32
C ASN A 84 12.09 -21.94 -5.37
N ALA A 85 11.31 -20.89 -5.58
CA ALA A 85 10.12 -20.84 -6.43
C ALA A 85 8.97 -21.80 -6.01
N ILE A 86 9.03 -22.39 -4.81
CA ILE A 86 7.98 -23.25 -4.24
C ILE A 86 7.35 -22.52 -3.06
N THR A 87 6.04 -22.32 -3.11
CA THR A 87 5.32 -21.70 -2.00
C THR A 87 5.28 -22.60 -0.79
N SER A 88 5.71 -22.09 0.35
CA SER A 88 5.58 -22.74 1.66
C SER A 88 4.96 -21.79 2.65
N GLY A 89 4.35 -22.36 3.69
CA GLY A 89 3.69 -21.59 4.74
C GLY A 89 2.18 -21.49 4.56
N SER A 90 1.49 -21.49 5.67
CA SER A 90 0.03 -21.47 5.72
C SER A 90 -0.47 -20.56 6.84
N ALA A 91 -1.64 -19.98 6.62
CA ALA A 91 -2.33 -19.21 7.64
C ALA A 91 -2.88 -20.13 8.73
N ALA A 92 -2.78 -19.68 9.98
CA ALA A 92 -3.43 -20.32 11.09
C ALA A 92 -4.97 -20.25 10.96
N PRO A 93 -5.69 -21.26 11.44
CA PRO A 93 -7.16 -21.28 11.43
C PRO A 93 -7.78 -20.04 12.09
N GLY A 94 -7.20 -19.56 13.20
CA GLY A 94 -7.64 -18.36 13.90
C GLY A 94 -7.50 -17.09 13.06
N LEU A 95 -6.41 -16.92 12.29
CA LEU A 95 -6.27 -15.80 11.39
C LEU A 95 -7.30 -15.86 10.24
N ARG A 96 -7.50 -17.04 9.66
CA ARG A 96 -8.53 -17.23 8.64
C ARG A 96 -9.91 -16.91 9.17
N TRP A 97 -10.23 -17.38 10.37
CA TRP A 97 -11.49 -17.09 11.05
C TRP A 97 -11.66 -15.58 11.24
N LEU A 98 -10.64 -14.90 11.74
CA LEU A 98 -10.62 -13.47 12.00
C LEU A 98 -10.88 -12.63 10.74
N VAL A 99 -10.33 -13.06 9.59
CA VAL A 99 -10.43 -12.32 8.32
C VAL A 99 -11.73 -12.65 7.57
N THR A 100 -12.12 -13.94 7.49
CA THR A 100 -13.16 -14.39 6.56
C THR A 100 -14.53 -14.62 7.20
N ARG A 101 -14.58 -14.93 8.51
CA ARG A 101 -15.86 -15.24 9.16
C ARG A 101 -16.69 -13.98 9.41
N PRO A 102 -18.01 -14.10 9.28
CA PRO A 102 -18.91 -13.02 9.64
C PRO A 102 -18.91 -12.82 11.17
N TRP A 103 -18.74 -11.56 11.62
CA TRP A 103 -18.74 -11.20 13.03
C TRP A 103 -20.08 -10.60 13.45
N VAL A 104 -20.34 -9.38 13.00
CA VAL A 104 -21.51 -8.59 13.39
C VAL A 104 -22.30 -8.27 12.13
N PHE A 105 -23.61 -8.42 12.17
CA PHE A 105 -24.51 -8.19 11.02
C PHE A 105 -24.16 -8.98 9.75
N GLY A 106 -23.49 -10.14 9.87
CA GLY A 106 -23.08 -10.95 8.73
C GLY A 106 -21.87 -10.40 7.95
N LEU A 107 -21.21 -9.34 8.43
CA LEU A 107 -20.05 -8.73 7.81
C LEU A 107 -18.75 -9.45 8.22
N PRO A 108 -17.82 -9.72 7.28
CA PRO A 108 -16.57 -10.40 7.59
C PRO A 108 -15.66 -9.53 8.47
N GLY A 109 -14.89 -10.19 9.36
CA GLY A 109 -14.04 -9.53 10.35
C GLY A 109 -13.02 -8.55 9.75
N ILE A 110 -12.56 -8.81 8.54
CA ILE A 110 -11.62 -7.91 7.84
C ILE A 110 -12.17 -6.49 7.68
N LEU A 111 -13.48 -6.30 7.56
CA LEU A 111 -14.08 -4.97 7.44
C LEU A 111 -13.90 -4.16 8.73
N PHE A 112 -14.00 -4.80 9.89
CA PHE A 112 -13.79 -4.13 11.18
C PHE A 112 -12.31 -3.79 11.38
N ILE A 113 -11.40 -4.69 11.01
CA ILE A 113 -9.96 -4.43 11.04
C ILE A 113 -9.64 -3.25 10.12
N TRP A 114 -10.16 -3.27 8.89
CA TRP A 114 -9.97 -2.17 7.94
C TRP A 114 -10.55 -0.85 8.47
N LEU A 115 -11.72 -0.86 9.11
CA LEU A 115 -12.32 0.34 9.70
C LEU A 115 -11.42 0.97 10.77
N VAL A 116 -10.83 0.14 11.64
CA VAL A 116 -9.86 0.61 12.64
C VAL A 116 -8.64 1.25 11.96
N ILE A 117 -8.09 0.60 10.95
CA ILE A 117 -6.96 1.13 10.18
C ILE A 117 -7.35 2.45 9.49
N ALA A 118 -8.55 2.53 8.93
CA ALA A 118 -9.06 3.73 8.27
C ALA A 118 -9.19 4.92 9.24
N ILE A 119 -9.69 4.68 10.44
CA ILE A 119 -9.79 5.71 11.49
C ILE A 119 -8.39 6.16 11.91
N LEU A 120 -7.47 5.23 12.18
CA LEU A 120 -6.10 5.53 12.56
C LEU A 120 -5.37 6.32 11.46
N ALA A 121 -5.49 5.91 10.20
CA ALA A 121 -4.87 6.59 9.07
C ALA A 121 -5.43 8.01 8.88
N THR A 122 -6.74 8.18 9.01
CA THR A 122 -7.39 9.50 8.92
C THR A 122 -6.94 10.40 10.07
N PHE A 123 -6.90 9.88 11.29
CA PHE A 123 -6.39 10.60 12.46
C PHE A 123 -4.92 10.98 12.28
N LEU A 124 -4.08 10.04 11.86
CA LEU A 124 -2.65 10.29 11.60
C LEU A 124 -2.45 11.41 10.59
N LEU A 125 -3.19 11.39 9.47
CA LEU A 125 -3.05 12.39 8.41
C LEU A 125 -3.61 13.76 8.79
N ARG A 126 -4.76 13.83 9.47
CA ARG A 126 -5.46 15.09 9.73
C ARG A 126 -5.12 15.75 11.05
N SER A 127 -4.77 14.96 12.08
CA SER A 127 -4.68 15.45 13.46
C SER A 127 -3.25 15.44 14.01
N THR A 128 -2.27 14.88 13.28
CA THR A 128 -0.89 14.81 13.79
C THR A 128 0.03 15.80 13.08
N ARG A 129 1.10 16.22 13.78
CA ARG A 129 2.18 17.04 13.19
C ARG A 129 2.84 16.34 11.99
N PHE A 130 2.91 15.01 12.01
CA PHE A 130 3.44 14.22 10.92
C PHE A 130 2.58 14.34 9.66
N GLY A 131 1.26 14.15 9.79
CA GLY A 131 0.33 14.30 8.66
C GLY A 131 0.36 15.71 8.06
N LEU A 132 0.30 16.75 8.90
CA LEU A 132 0.40 18.14 8.46
C LEU A 132 1.73 18.42 7.73
N SER A 133 2.85 17.83 8.23
CA SER A 133 4.16 17.94 7.57
C SER A 133 4.18 17.28 6.19
N ILE A 134 3.48 16.14 6.00
CA ILE A 134 3.36 15.48 4.69
C ILE A 134 2.67 16.41 3.69
N TYR A 135 1.54 17.04 4.06
CA TYR A 135 0.85 17.98 3.19
C TYR A 135 1.71 19.21 2.86
N ALA A 136 2.39 19.78 3.86
CA ALA A 136 3.28 20.91 3.67
C ALA A 136 4.44 20.59 2.70
N ILE A 137 5.08 19.44 2.85
CA ILE A 137 6.16 18.97 1.96
C ILE A 137 5.64 18.76 0.55
N GLY A 138 4.45 18.18 0.41
CA GLY A 138 3.83 17.93 -0.89
C GLY A 138 3.45 19.21 -1.63
N THR A 139 3.13 20.28 -0.91
CA THR A 139 2.82 21.59 -1.51
C THR A 139 4.10 22.29 -1.96
N ASN A 140 5.08 22.43 -1.07
CA ASN A 140 6.38 23.03 -1.36
C ASN A 140 7.42 22.56 -0.34
N SER A 141 8.30 21.64 -0.75
CA SER A 141 9.31 21.07 0.13
C SER A 141 10.37 22.08 0.59
N PHE A 142 10.66 23.10 -0.22
CA PHE A 142 11.58 24.18 0.14
C PHE A 142 10.99 25.10 1.22
N ALA A 143 9.75 25.55 1.03
CA ALA A 143 9.04 26.36 2.05
C ALA A 143 8.84 25.58 3.35
N ALA A 144 8.50 24.30 3.28
CA ALA A 144 8.40 23.43 4.45
C ALA A 144 9.71 23.35 5.23
N LYS A 145 10.85 23.26 4.53
CA LYS A 145 12.20 23.28 5.15
C LYS A 145 12.47 24.61 5.85
N LEU A 146 12.13 25.75 5.23
CA LEU A 146 12.27 27.08 5.85
C LEU A 146 11.40 27.23 7.09
N ALA A 147 10.22 26.61 7.12
CA ALA A 147 9.35 26.54 8.28
C ALA A 147 9.83 25.57 9.39
N GLY A 148 11.05 25.01 9.28
CA GLY A 148 11.66 24.16 10.29
C GLY A 148 11.26 22.67 10.20
N ILE A 149 10.52 22.25 9.16
CA ILE A 149 10.16 20.84 8.98
C ILE A 149 11.39 20.06 8.52
N ARG A 150 11.67 18.97 9.22
CA ARG A 150 12.78 18.04 8.86
C ARG A 150 12.35 17.12 7.72
N VAL A 151 12.35 17.63 6.48
CA VAL A 151 11.83 16.97 5.28
C VAL A 151 12.32 15.53 5.13
N SER A 152 13.64 15.27 5.30
CA SER A 152 14.21 13.92 5.18
C SER A 152 13.60 12.93 6.18
N ARG A 153 13.42 13.35 7.44
CA ARG A 153 12.82 12.48 8.48
C ARG A 153 11.37 12.15 8.16
N VAL A 154 10.60 13.14 7.73
CA VAL A 154 9.20 12.94 7.38
C VAL A 154 9.08 12.00 6.18
N ARG A 155 9.96 12.14 5.17
CA ARG A 155 10.02 11.20 4.04
C ARG A 155 10.35 9.79 4.49
N ILE A 156 11.38 9.59 5.29
CA ILE A 156 11.76 8.27 5.80
C ILE A 156 10.57 7.63 6.54
N LEU A 157 9.96 8.34 7.47
CA LEU A 157 8.79 7.83 8.20
C LEU A 157 7.61 7.50 7.29
N ALA A 158 7.39 8.27 6.23
CA ALA A 158 6.34 7.99 5.25
C ALA A 158 6.60 6.66 4.50
N TYR A 159 7.86 6.39 4.11
CA TYR A 159 8.23 5.11 3.49
C TYR A 159 8.18 3.94 4.48
N VAL A 160 8.59 4.15 5.72
CA VAL A 160 8.44 3.13 6.80
C VAL A 160 6.98 2.75 6.97
N LEU A 161 6.09 3.74 7.08
CA LEU A 161 4.65 3.49 7.21
C LEU A 161 4.08 2.78 5.97
N ALA A 162 4.54 3.15 4.76
CA ALA A 162 4.12 2.45 3.55
C ALA A 162 4.54 0.98 3.57
N GLY A 163 5.78 0.68 3.95
CA GLY A 163 6.28 -0.70 4.07
C GLY A 163 5.51 -1.50 5.12
N VAL A 164 5.28 -0.91 6.31
CA VAL A 164 4.48 -1.53 7.38
C VAL A 164 3.05 -1.81 6.92
N CYS A 165 2.38 -0.84 6.29
CA CYS A 165 1.03 -1.04 5.77
C CYS A 165 0.98 -2.09 4.65
N SER A 166 2.00 -2.14 3.78
CA SER A 166 2.11 -3.16 2.73
C SER A 166 2.26 -4.56 3.32
N ALA A 167 3.16 -4.74 4.29
CA ALA A 167 3.35 -6.02 4.98
C ALA A 167 2.09 -6.44 5.75
N LEU A 168 1.39 -5.50 6.40
CA LEU A 168 0.10 -5.75 7.03
C LEU A 168 -0.95 -6.20 6.01
N GLY A 169 -0.99 -5.55 4.85
CA GLY A 169 -1.85 -5.95 3.73
C GLY A 169 -1.56 -7.39 3.30
N GLY A 170 -0.28 -7.75 3.15
CA GLY A 170 0.15 -9.11 2.84
C GLY A 170 -0.24 -10.14 3.91
N PHE A 171 -0.10 -9.81 5.19
CA PHE A 171 -0.55 -10.63 6.31
C PHE A 171 -2.07 -10.88 6.29
N LEU A 172 -2.86 -9.86 6.00
CA LEU A 172 -4.31 -10.00 5.87
C LEU A 172 -4.71 -10.80 4.62
N LEU A 173 -3.98 -10.64 3.51
CA LEU A 173 -4.16 -11.43 2.30
C LEU A 173 -3.86 -12.91 2.57
N LEU A 174 -2.79 -13.23 3.33
CA LEU A 174 -2.51 -14.59 3.78
C LEU A 174 -3.69 -15.17 4.58
N GLY A 175 -4.27 -14.38 5.50
CA GLY A 175 -5.46 -14.79 6.25
C GLY A 175 -6.66 -15.07 5.34
N TYR A 176 -6.81 -14.31 4.25
CA TYR A 176 -7.87 -14.49 3.28
C TYR A 176 -7.67 -15.72 2.38
N THR A 177 -6.49 -15.88 1.79
CA THR A 177 -6.16 -16.98 0.87
C THR A 177 -5.94 -18.30 1.59
N GLY A 178 -5.45 -18.24 2.83
CA GLY A 178 -5.09 -19.41 3.63
C GLY A 178 -3.70 -19.97 3.35
N VAL A 179 -3.10 -19.63 2.22
CA VAL A 179 -1.78 -20.08 1.77
C VAL A 179 -0.98 -18.92 1.20
N VAL A 180 0.34 -19.04 1.22
CA VAL A 180 1.23 -18.07 0.59
C VAL A 180 1.15 -18.25 -0.93
N LEU A 181 0.88 -17.17 -1.65
CA LEU A 181 0.92 -17.12 -3.10
C LEU A 181 2.07 -16.20 -3.53
N ILE A 182 2.94 -16.67 -4.42
CA ILE A 182 3.98 -15.84 -5.04
C ILE A 182 3.27 -14.76 -5.86
N GLU A 183 3.77 -13.52 -5.81
CA GLU A 183 3.23 -12.37 -6.57
C GLU A 183 1.82 -11.93 -6.15
N VAL A 184 1.30 -12.40 -5.00
CA VAL A 184 -0.04 -12.01 -4.52
C VAL A 184 -0.22 -10.50 -4.38
N GLY A 185 0.85 -9.77 -4.08
CA GLY A 185 0.85 -8.31 -3.93
C GLY A 185 0.91 -7.55 -5.24
N ASP A 186 1.49 -8.13 -6.30
CA ASP A 186 1.80 -7.42 -7.54
C ASP A 186 0.54 -6.93 -8.27
N GLN A 187 -0.52 -7.73 -8.22
CA GLN A 187 -1.82 -7.35 -8.79
C GLN A 187 -2.45 -6.12 -8.13
N TYR A 188 -1.97 -5.69 -6.94
CA TYR A 188 -2.49 -4.54 -6.21
C TYR A 188 -1.67 -3.26 -6.41
N ILE A 189 -0.49 -3.32 -7.05
CA ILE A 189 0.38 -2.16 -7.26
C ILE A 189 -0.38 -1.09 -8.07
N LEU A 190 -0.80 -1.41 -9.28
CA LEU A 190 -1.50 -0.47 -10.15
C LEU A 190 -2.87 -0.05 -9.60
N PRO A 191 -3.75 -0.96 -9.12
CA PRO A 191 -5.01 -0.57 -8.51
C PRO A 191 -4.88 0.37 -7.31
N SER A 192 -3.82 0.22 -6.49
CA SER A 192 -3.61 1.13 -5.34
C SER A 192 -3.32 2.55 -5.78
N VAL A 193 -2.50 2.74 -6.82
CA VAL A 193 -2.23 4.06 -7.40
C VAL A 193 -3.50 4.65 -8.00
N ILE A 194 -4.27 3.85 -8.74
CA ILE A 194 -5.53 4.29 -9.35
C ILE A 194 -6.53 4.72 -8.26
N ALA A 195 -6.68 3.95 -7.19
CA ALA A 195 -7.57 4.28 -6.08
C ALA A 195 -7.25 5.64 -5.44
N VAL A 196 -5.96 5.93 -5.27
CA VAL A 196 -5.48 7.20 -4.70
C VAL A 196 -5.78 8.37 -5.64
N VAL A 197 -5.51 8.21 -6.94
CA VAL A 197 -5.77 9.25 -7.96
C VAL A 197 -7.27 9.48 -8.13
N LEU A 198 -8.04 8.40 -8.27
CA LEU A 198 -9.50 8.43 -8.36
C LEU A 198 -10.12 9.11 -7.15
N GLY A 199 -9.54 8.87 -5.96
CA GLY A 199 -9.94 9.50 -4.71
C GLY A 199 -9.59 10.99 -4.60
N GLY A 200 -9.07 11.60 -5.67
CA GLY A 200 -8.78 13.04 -5.72
C GLY A 200 -7.46 13.45 -5.07
N THR A 201 -6.56 12.51 -4.83
CA THR A 201 -5.21 12.85 -4.36
C THR A 201 -4.35 13.33 -5.53
N ALA A 202 -3.82 14.56 -5.43
CA ALA A 202 -2.98 15.14 -6.45
C ALA A 202 -1.64 14.40 -6.56
N LEU A 203 -1.28 13.91 -7.73
CA LEU A 203 0.03 13.28 -7.99
C LEU A 203 1.19 14.23 -7.75
N SER A 204 0.96 15.54 -7.91
CA SER A 204 1.94 16.57 -7.56
C SER A 204 2.12 16.74 -6.05
N GLY A 205 1.32 16.08 -5.22
CA GLY A 205 1.34 16.16 -3.77
C GLY A 205 0.57 17.34 -3.17
N GLY A 206 0.56 17.41 -1.85
CA GLY A 206 -0.01 18.51 -1.08
C GLY A 206 -1.53 18.55 -0.97
N ALA A 207 -2.25 17.76 -1.77
CA ALA A 207 -3.71 17.70 -1.73
C ALA A 207 -4.21 16.27 -1.87
N GLY A 208 -5.21 15.90 -1.08
CA GLY A 208 -5.84 14.58 -1.07
C GLY A 208 -6.38 14.21 0.30
N SER A 209 -7.08 13.09 0.37
CA SER A 209 -7.60 12.57 1.62
C SER A 209 -7.67 11.04 1.61
N TYR A 210 -7.53 10.44 2.79
CA TYR A 210 -7.70 9.00 2.94
C TYR A 210 -9.12 8.55 2.61
N ILE A 211 -10.13 9.35 2.98
CA ILE A 211 -11.53 9.04 2.67
C ILE A 211 -11.75 9.00 1.16
N GLY A 212 -11.17 9.93 0.41
CA GLY A 212 -11.20 9.90 -1.05
C GLY A 212 -10.58 8.60 -1.60
N THR A 213 -9.41 8.20 -1.10
CA THR A 213 -8.76 6.95 -1.48
C THR A 213 -9.63 5.72 -1.20
N VAL A 214 -10.35 5.71 -0.07
CA VAL A 214 -11.31 4.66 0.27
C VAL A 214 -12.43 4.56 -0.78
N LEU A 215 -13.03 5.69 -1.14
CA LEU A 215 -14.07 5.73 -2.18
C LEU A 215 -13.53 5.26 -3.54
N GLY A 216 -12.30 5.66 -3.88
CA GLY A 216 -11.61 5.19 -5.07
C GLY A 216 -11.38 3.67 -5.07
N ALA A 217 -10.96 3.10 -3.93
CA ALA A 217 -10.77 1.66 -3.79
C ALA A 217 -12.09 0.88 -3.90
N ILE A 218 -13.17 1.38 -3.28
CA ILE A 218 -14.51 0.78 -3.40
C ILE A 218 -14.95 0.79 -4.87
N PHE A 219 -14.82 1.93 -5.55
CA PHE A 219 -15.17 2.03 -6.98
C PHE A 219 -14.40 1.02 -7.83
N LEU A 220 -13.08 0.91 -7.65
CA LEU A 220 -12.27 -0.06 -8.40
C LEU A 220 -12.67 -1.50 -8.11
N THR A 221 -12.98 -1.82 -6.86
CA THR A 221 -13.44 -3.17 -6.48
C THR A 221 -14.79 -3.49 -7.14
N GLN A 222 -15.71 -2.53 -7.18
CA GLN A 222 -16.98 -2.70 -7.88
C GLN A 222 -16.77 -2.85 -9.39
N LEU A 223 -15.92 -2.01 -10.00
CA LEU A 223 -15.56 -2.13 -11.41
C LEU A 223 -14.99 -3.52 -11.73
N GLN A 224 -14.06 -4.00 -10.88
CA GLN A 224 -13.49 -5.35 -11.03
C GLN A 224 -14.56 -6.43 -10.93
N SER A 225 -15.48 -6.32 -9.98
CA SER A 225 -16.60 -7.27 -9.82
C SER A 225 -17.51 -7.32 -11.05
N VAL A 226 -17.84 -6.17 -11.60
CA VAL A 226 -18.62 -6.08 -12.85
C VAL A 226 -17.86 -6.75 -14.01
N LEU A 227 -16.58 -6.46 -14.17
CA LEU A 227 -15.76 -7.04 -15.23
C LEU A 227 -15.63 -8.57 -15.11
N ILE A 228 -15.60 -9.10 -13.90
CA ILE A 228 -15.63 -10.55 -13.67
C ILE A 228 -16.99 -11.12 -14.04
N THR A 229 -18.07 -10.44 -13.68
CA THR A 229 -19.46 -10.89 -13.97
C THR A 229 -19.71 -10.97 -15.47
N VAL A 230 -19.21 -10.01 -16.25
CA VAL A 230 -19.29 -10.04 -17.73
C VAL A 230 -18.23 -10.95 -18.36
N LYS A 231 -17.51 -11.74 -17.56
CA LYS A 231 -16.47 -12.69 -17.99
C LYS A 231 -15.35 -12.04 -18.81
N ALA A 232 -15.02 -10.77 -18.53
CA ALA A 232 -13.91 -10.10 -19.17
C ALA A 232 -12.58 -10.84 -18.86
N ALA A 233 -11.79 -11.09 -19.90
CA ALA A 233 -10.50 -11.75 -19.75
C ALA A 233 -9.56 -10.92 -18.85
N PRO A 234 -8.62 -11.54 -18.09
CA PRO A 234 -7.69 -10.84 -17.22
C PRO A 234 -6.94 -9.69 -17.90
N GLN A 235 -6.53 -9.89 -19.15
CA GLN A 235 -5.85 -8.88 -19.97
C GLN A 235 -6.76 -7.67 -20.27
N GLY A 236 -8.02 -7.92 -20.61
CA GLY A 236 -9.01 -6.86 -20.83
C GLY A 236 -9.27 -6.02 -19.56
N ARG A 237 -9.27 -6.65 -18.39
CA ARG A 237 -9.40 -5.94 -17.11
C ARG A 237 -8.23 -5.00 -16.85
N GLN A 238 -7.00 -5.44 -17.16
CA GLN A 238 -5.80 -4.59 -17.03
C GLN A 238 -5.86 -3.38 -17.97
N VAL A 239 -6.33 -3.57 -19.23
CA VAL A 239 -6.52 -2.45 -20.16
C VAL A 239 -7.53 -1.44 -19.62
N ILE A 240 -8.67 -1.90 -19.09
CA ILE A 240 -9.69 -1.02 -18.52
C ILE A 240 -9.15 -0.26 -17.30
N PHE A 241 -8.38 -0.90 -16.43
CA PHE A 241 -7.74 -0.21 -15.31
C PHE A 241 -6.75 0.85 -15.78
N GLY A 242 -5.90 0.54 -16.78
CA GLY A 242 -4.98 1.50 -17.37
C GLY A 242 -5.71 2.70 -18.00
N LEU A 243 -6.76 2.45 -18.76
CA LEU A 243 -7.60 3.51 -19.36
C LEU A 243 -8.31 4.35 -18.29
N THR A 244 -8.79 3.72 -17.21
CA THR A 244 -9.39 4.43 -16.08
C THR A 244 -8.37 5.39 -15.45
N LEU A 245 -7.13 4.94 -15.21
CA LEU A 245 -6.07 5.80 -14.70
C LEU A 245 -5.81 6.99 -15.61
N LEU A 246 -5.61 6.74 -16.91
CA LEU A 246 -5.35 7.80 -17.90
C LEU A 246 -6.49 8.80 -17.98
N PHE A 247 -7.73 8.33 -17.96
CA PHE A 247 -8.92 9.19 -17.99
C PHE A 247 -8.96 10.14 -16.78
N PHE A 248 -8.77 9.62 -15.57
CA PHE A 248 -8.76 10.45 -14.38
C PHE A 248 -7.56 11.40 -14.31
N MET A 249 -6.38 10.94 -14.75
CA MET A 249 -5.21 11.82 -14.86
C MET A 249 -5.44 13.00 -15.82
N LEU A 250 -6.13 12.78 -16.93
CA LEU A 250 -6.50 13.84 -17.88
C LEU A 250 -7.47 14.86 -17.26
N ILE A 251 -8.47 14.38 -16.51
CA ILE A 251 -9.43 15.26 -15.82
C ILE A 251 -8.73 16.10 -14.76
N TYR A 252 -7.97 15.47 -13.85
CA TYR A 252 -7.29 16.17 -12.77
C TYR A 252 -6.11 17.03 -13.24
N GLY A 253 -5.42 16.63 -14.31
CA GLY A 253 -4.34 17.40 -14.90
C GLY A 253 -4.81 18.73 -15.53
N ARG A 254 -6.02 18.77 -16.09
CA ARG A 254 -6.62 19.99 -16.67
C ARG A 254 -6.98 21.02 -15.61
N GLN A 255 -7.40 20.62 -14.43
CA GLN A 255 -7.81 21.57 -13.38
C GLN A 255 -6.66 22.47 -12.89
N LYS A 256 -5.40 22.03 -13.01
CA LYS A 256 -4.25 22.86 -12.66
C LYS A 256 -3.96 23.97 -13.66
N ARG A 257 -4.28 23.80 -14.95
CA ARG A 257 -4.08 24.84 -15.99
C ARG A 257 -5.08 25.99 -15.93
N LEU A 258 -6.22 25.77 -15.27
CA LEU A 258 -7.28 26.80 -15.16
C LEU A 258 -7.18 27.67 -13.88
N ARG A 259 -6.25 27.34 -12.97
CA ARG A 259 -6.01 28.05 -11.71
C ARG A 259 -4.65 28.75 -11.62
N GLY A 260 -3.84 28.70 -12.64
CA GLY A 260 -2.59 29.45 -12.83
C GLY A 260 -2.72 30.40 -13.99
#